data_a960d8c3f8443a063aa94de54def2a0b
#
_entry.id   a960d8c3f8443a063aa94de54def2a0b
#
_cell.length_a   1.000
_cell.length_b   1.000
_cell.length_c   1.000
_cell.angle_alpha   90.00
_cell.angle_beta   90.00
_cell.angle_gamma   90.00
#
_symmetry.space_group_name_H-M   'P 1'
#
loop_
_entity.id
_entity.type
_entity.pdbx_description
1 polymer ?
#
loop_
_entity_poly.entity_id
_entity_poly.type
_entity_poly.pdbx_seq_one_letter_code
_entity_poly.pdbx_strand_id
1 'polypeptide(L)'
;MATLDDIVSFCNQRAQTNEVADFREALNGLQFANNGQVTKIGAAVDAGLIPFQKAIDAGIDLLIVHHGMFWNGSKHIVGSEYKKYKTLIEGNLAVYSCHLPLDAHAEIGNAACLARAIDAPQSGTFLPYEGTDLGLICDWSQNRAKLNATLQSAFGSKIAC
;
A
#
# COMPACT_ATOMS: atom_id res chain seq x y z
N MET A 1 -20.52 -11.65 7.47
CA MET A 1 -19.49 -11.33 6.49
C MET A 1 -19.52 -9.82 6.31
N ALA A 2 -18.36 -9.18 6.26
CA ALA A 2 -18.31 -7.75 5.98
C ALA A 2 -18.55 -7.51 4.48
N THR A 3 -19.23 -6.43 4.14
CA THR A 3 -19.38 -6.03 2.75
C THR A 3 -18.11 -5.33 2.26
N LEU A 4 -17.92 -5.28 0.95
CA LEU A 4 -16.80 -4.51 0.36
C LEU A 4 -16.87 -3.04 0.80
N ASP A 5 -18.06 -2.44 0.82
CA ASP A 5 -18.27 -1.04 1.19
C ASP A 5 -17.92 -0.76 2.65
N ASP A 6 -18.24 -1.67 3.58
CA ASP A 6 -17.87 -1.54 5.00
C ASP A 6 -16.33 -1.53 5.15
N ILE A 7 -15.64 -2.44 4.44
CA ILE A 7 -14.18 -2.53 4.50
C ILE A 7 -13.53 -1.31 3.86
N VAL A 8 -14.02 -0.87 2.71
CA VAL A 8 -13.53 0.34 2.03
C VAL A 8 -13.70 1.57 2.92
N SER A 9 -14.87 1.71 3.55
CA SER A 9 -15.15 2.81 4.48
C SER A 9 -14.17 2.81 5.66
N PHE A 10 -13.94 1.64 6.25
CA PHE A 10 -12.95 1.47 7.32
C PHE A 10 -11.52 1.83 6.85
N CYS A 11 -11.10 1.34 5.69
CA CYS A 11 -9.78 1.64 5.13
C CYS A 11 -9.59 3.14 4.85
N ASN A 12 -10.60 3.78 4.25
CA ASN A 12 -10.57 5.22 3.97
C ASN A 12 -10.43 6.04 5.25
N GLN A 13 -11.20 5.71 6.28
CA GLN A 13 -11.13 6.39 7.57
C GLN A 13 -9.79 6.12 8.27
N ARG A 14 -9.34 4.87 8.30
CA ARG A 14 -8.11 4.46 8.99
C ARG A 14 -6.87 5.07 8.35
N ALA A 15 -6.81 5.12 7.03
CA ALA A 15 -5.68 5.63 6.26
C ALA A 15 -5.80 7.13 5.92
N GLN A 16 -6.90 7.79 6.30
CA GLN A 16 -7.12 9.22 6.05
C GLN A 16 -6.99 9.59 4.56
N THR A 17 -7.48 8.74 3.67
CA THR A 17 -7.27 8.87 2.22
C THR A 17 -7.84 10.15 1.60
N ASN A 18 -8.79 10.80 2.27
CA ASN A 18 -9.38 12.06 1.84
C ASN A 18 -8.73 13.30 2.50
N GLU A 19 -7.84 13.11 3.47
CA GLU A 19 -7.24 14.19 4.26
C GLU A 19 -5.80 14.45 3.83
N VAL A 20 -5.09 13.42 3.37
CA VAL A 20 -3.71 13.52 2.90
C VAL A 20 -3.70 13.66 1.39
N ALA A 21 -3.12 14.76 0.90
CA ALA A 21 -2.96 14.99 -0.53
C ALA A 21 -2.04 13.96 -1.17
N ASP A 22 -2.35 13.58 -2.39
CA ASP A 22 -1.51 12.69 -3.21
C ASP A 22 -1.24 13.33 -4.58
N PHE A 23 -0.40 12.71 -5.40
CA PHE A 23 -0.19 13.15 -6.77
C PHE A 23 -1.53 13.26 -7.48
N ARG A 24 -1.67 14.30 -8.30
CA ARG A 24 -2.94 14.66 -8.98
C ARG A 24 -3.64 13.49 -9.66
N GLU A 25 -2.87 12.52 -10.12
CA GLU A 25 -3.36 11.37 -10.90
C GLU A 25 -3.34 10.06 -10.12
N ALA A 26 -2.90 10.08 -8.87
CA ALA A 26 -3.02 8.95 -7.98
C ALA A 26 -4.45 8.87 -7.43
N LEU A 27 -5.09 7.74 -7.61
CA LEU A 27 -6.42 7.50 -7.05
C LEU A 27 -6.30 6.60 -5.83
N ASN A 28 -6.46 7.18 -4.64
CA ASN A 28 -6.59 6.40 -3.40
C ASN A 28 -8.01 5.87 -3.24
N GLY A 29 -8.18 4.79 -2.50
CA GLY A 29 -9.47 4.15 -2.27
C GLY A 29 -9.74 2.95 -3.19
N LEU A 30 -11.00 2.57 -3.30
CA LEU A 30 -11.43 1.45 -4.15
C LEU A 30 -11.23 1.80 -5.62
N GLN A 31 -10.38 1.06 -6.30
CA GLN A 31 -10.06 1.26 -7.71
C GLN A 31 -10.80 0.28 -8.63
N PHE A 32 -11.06 -0.92 -8.14
CA PHE A 32 -11.79 -1.96 -8.86
C PHE A 32 -12.67 -2.73 -7.89
N ALA A 33 -13.96 -2.83 -8.17
CA ALA A 33 -14.92 -3.53 -7.33
C ALA A 33 -15.05 -5.01 -7.73
N ASN A 34 -15.49 -5.84 -6.79
CA ASN A 34 -15.97 -7.18 -7.03
C ASN A 34 -17.51 -7.26 -6.87
N ASN A 35 -18.05 -8.43 -6.61
CA ASN A 35 -19.49 -8.64 -6.37
C ASN A 35 -19.99 -8.10 -5.00
N GLY A 36 -19.16 -7.37 -4.26
CA GLY A 36 -19.52 -6.78 -2.96
C GLY A 36 -19.29 -7.66 -1.74
N GLN A 37 -18.80 -8.89 -1.91
CA GLN A 37 -18.52 -9.82 -0.81
C GLN A 37 -17.03 -9.95 -0.57
N VAL A 38 -16.61 -9.87 0.70
CA VAL A 38 -15.21 -10.03 1.10
C VAL A 38 -15.11 -10.95 2.30
N THR A 39 -14.39 -12.04 2.12
CA THR A 39 -14.07 -13.01 3.18
C THR A 39 -12.58 -13.06 3.47
N LYS A 40 -11.76 -12.75 2.46
CA LYS A 40 -10.31 -12.80 2.57
C LYS A 40 -9.66 -11.59 1.93
N ILE A 41 -8.78 -10.93 2.69
CA ILE A 41 -8.03 -9.76 2.27
C ILE A 41 -6.57 -10.14 2.07
N GLY A 42 -5.96 -9.64 1.01
CA GLY A 42 -4.53 -9.72 0.75
C GLY A 42 -3.89 -8.35 0.64
N ALA A 43 -2.56 -8.30 0.72
CA ALA A 43 -1.79 -7.09 0.50
C ALA A 43 -0.66 -7.33 -0.49
N ALA A 44 -0.36 -6.31 -1.30
CA ALA A 44 0.78 -6.28 -2.21
C ALA A 44 1.32 -4.85 -2.34
N VAL A 45 2.52 -4.70 -2.89
CA VAL A 45 3.05 -3.37 -3.19
C VAL A 45 2.41 -2.80 -4.44
N ASP A 46 2.37 -3.56 -5.51
CA ASP A 46 1.96 -3.07 -6.84
C ASP A 46 0.67 -3.73 -7.35
N ALA A 47 -0.20 -2.93 -7.97
CA ALA A 47 -1.33 -3.41 -8.74
C ALA A 47 -0.88 -3.88 -10.13
N GLY A 48 -0.63 -5.18 -10.27
CA GLY A 48 -0.13 -5.77 -11.51
C GLY A 48 -0.70 -7.16 -11.78
N LEU A 49 -0.52 -7.65 -13.01
CA LEU A 49 -1.09 -8.95 -13.43
C LEU A 49 -0.63 -10.10 -12.53
N ILE A 50 0.66 -10.15 -12.18
CA ILE A 50 1.20 -11.23 -11.34
C ILE A 50 0.64 -11.18 -9.91
N PRO A 51 0.63 -10.02 -9.19
CA PRO A 51 -0.07 -9.90 -7.91
C PRO A 51 -1.55 -10.30 -7.97
N PHE A 52 -2.27 -9.93 -9.04
CA PHE A 52 -3.69 -10.30 -9.21
C PHE A 52 -3.87 -11.81 -9.34
N GLN A 53 -3.09 -12.47 -10.18
CA GLN A 53 -3.14 -13.92 -10.32
C GLN A 53 -2.85 -14.65 -9.01
N LYS A 54 -1.79 -14.23 -8.30
CA LYS A 54 -1.44 -14.78 -6.99
C LYS A 54 -2.53 -14.57 -5.93
N ALA A 55 -3.19 -13.41 -5.95
CA ALA A 55 -4.29 -13.11 -5.05
C ALA A 55 -5.48 -14.03 -5.32
N ILE A 56 -5.86 -14.20 -6.58
CA ILE A 56 -6.95 -15.08 -7.01
C ILE A 56 -6.65 -16.54 -6.66
N ASP A 57 -5.44 -17.03 -6.95
CA ASP A 57 -5.01 -18.39 -6.60
C ASP A 57 -5.03 -18.64 -5.10
N ALA A 58 -4.81 -17.59 -4.29
CA ALA A 58 -4.90 -17.64 -2.84
C ALA A 58 -6.33 -17.47 -2.30
N GLY A 59 -7.33 -17.28 -3.16
CA GLY A 59 -8.73 -17.06 -2.78
C GLY A 59 -8.97 -15.72 -2.08
N ILE A 60 -8.26 -14.67 -2.49
CA ILE A 60 -8.40 -13.31 -1.97
C ILE A 60 -9.51 -12.60 -2.73
N ASP A 61 -10.42 -11.94 -2.01
CA ASP A 61 -11.55 -11.19 -2.56
C ASP A 61 -11.25 -9.69 -2.70
N LEU A 62 -10.37 -9.17 -1.83
CA LEU A 62 -9.91 -7.78 -1.84
C LEU A 62 -8.39 -7.72 -1.71
N LEU A 63 -7.71 -7.15 -2.70
CA LEU A 63 -6.28 -6.87 -2.67
C LEU A 63 -6.05 -5.39 -2.34
N ILE A 64 -5.40 -5.13 -1.21
CA ILE A 64 -4.94 -3.80 -0.83
C ILE A 64 -3.53 -3.62 -1.40
N VAL A 65 -3.32 -2.53 -2.13
CA VAL A 65 -2.02 -2.22 -2.75
C VAL A 65 -1.54 -0.82 -2.36
N HIS A 66 -0.24 -0.63 -2.37
CA HIS A 66 0.36 0.70 -2.24
C HIS A 66 0.34 1.46 -3.57
N HIS A 67 0.89 0.87 -4.61
CA HIS A 67 0.85 1.44 -5.94
C HIS A 67 -0.35 0.91 -6.71
N GLY A 68 -1.34 1.76 -6.92
CA GLY A 68 -2.59 1.40 -7.58
C GLY A 68 -2.48 1.23 -9.10
N MET A 69 -3.64 1.07 -9.73
CA MET A 69 -3.76 0.85 -11.17
C MET A 69 -3.70 2.14 -11.99
N PHE A 70 -4.07 3.28 -11.38
CA PHE A 70 -4.29 4.54 -12.10
C PHE A 70 -3.26 5.59 -11.69
N TRP A 71 -2.40 6.00 -12.65
CA TRP A 71 -1.31 6.93 -12.43
C TRP A 71 -1.20 8.07 -13.44
N ASN A 72 -1.87 8.03 -14.55
CA ASN A 72 -1.70 9.02 -15.63
C ASN A 72 -2.98 9.21 -16.44
N GLY A 73 -4.11 9.31 -15.75
CA GLY A 73 -5.39 9.49 -16.40
C GLY A 73 -5.87 8.28 -17.20
N SER A 74 -6.76 8.49 -18.16
CA SER A 74 -7.36 7.42 -18.95
C SER A 74 -6.37 6.79 -19.91
N LYS A 75 -6.34 5.46 -19.96
CA LYS A 75 -5.51 4.66 -20.88
C LYS A 75 -6.40 3.76 -21.75
N HIS A 76 -5.91 3.42 -22.94
CA HIS A 76 -6.56 2.41 -23.76
C HIS A 76 -6.50 1.04 -23.07
N ILE A 77 -7.63 0.35 -22.97
CA ILE A 77 -7.72 -0.99 -22.38
C ILE A 77 -7.42 -2.03 -23.46
N VAL A 78 -6.14 -2.15 -23.81
CA VAL A 78 -5.63 -3.09 -24.82
C VAL A 78 -4.39 -3.81 -24.32
N GLY A 79 -3.99 -4.91 -24.91
CA GLY A 79 -2.76 -5.63 -24.59
C GLY A 79 -2.67 -6.04 -23.12
N SER A 80 -1.66 -5.56 -22.39
CA SER A 80 -1.44 -5.86 -20.96
C SER A 80 -2.54 -5.29 -20.06
N GLU A 81 -3.04 -4.09 -20.35
CA GLU A 81 -4.14 -3.50 -19.59
C GLU A 81 -5.41 -4.34 -19.72
N TYR A 82 -5.77 -4.76 -20.94
CA TYR A 82 -6.91 -5.67 -21.16
C TYR A 82 -6.77 -6.96 -20.33
N LYS A 83 -5.56 -7.54 -20.29
CA LYS A 83 -5.32 -8.76 -19.50
C LYS A 83 -5.53 -8.53 -18.01
N LYS A 84 -5.07 -7.39 -17.45
CA LYS A 84 -5.29 -7.06 -16.05
C LYS A 84 -6.78 -6.97 -15.72
N TYR A 85 -7.54 -6.18 -16.48
CA TYR A 85 -8.98 -6.03 -16.25
C TYR A 85 -9.73 -7.35 -16.39
N LYS A 86 -9.42 -8.13 -17.42
CA LYS A 86 -10.00 -9.46 -17.62
C LYS A 86 -9.75 -10.36 -16.40
N THR A 87 -8.51 -10.40 -15.91
CA THR A 87 -8.14 -11.19 -14.73
C THR A 87 -8.93 -10.77 -13.49
N LEU A 88 -9.09 -9.48 -13.25
CA LEU A 88 -9.87 -8.96 -12.11
C LEU A 88 -11.35 -9.34 -12.21
N ILE A 89 -11.95 -9.20 -13.40
CA ILE A 89 -13.37 -9.55 -13.63
C ILE A 89 -13.60 -11.04 -13.44
N GLU A 90 -12.81 -11.88 -14.11
CA GLU A 90 -12.97 -13.33 -14.05
C GLU A 90 -12.66 -13.90 -12.66
N GLY A 91 -11.69 -13.31 -11.96
CA GLY A 91 -11.31 -13.70 -10.60
C GLY A 91 -12.16 -13.07 -9.50
N ASN A 92 -13.13 -12.21 -9.85
CA ASN A 92 -13.97 -11.47 -8.88
C ASN A 92 -13.13 -10.77 -7.78
N LEU A 93 -11.98 -10.19 -8.16
CA LEU A 93 -11.02 -9.58 -7.25
C LEU A 93 -11.20 -8.06 -7.20
N ALA A 94 -11.51 -7.52 -6.02
CA ALA A 94 -11.48 -6.08 -5.78
C ALA A 94 -10.05 -5.59 -5.53
N VAL A 95 -9.77 -4.33 -5.92
CA VAL A 95 -8.47 -3.67 -5.69
C VAL A 95 -8.69 -2.33 -4.99
N TYR A 96 -8.03 -2.15 -3.87
CA TYR A 96 -7.99 -0.91 -3.10
C TYR A 96 -6.56 -0.38 -3.06
N SER A 97 -6.37 0.91 -3.32
CA SER A 97 -5.04 1.55 -3.29
C SER A 97 -4.93 2.56 -2.15
N CYS A 98 -3.77 2.59 -1.49
CA CYS A 98 -3.42 3.61 -0.51
C CYS A 98 -1.94 3.97 -0.67
N HIS A 99 -1.67 5.12 -1.28
CA HIS A 99 -0.32 5.57 -1.63
C HIS A 99 0.22 6.57 -0.59
N LEU A 100 0.34 7.87 -0.87
CA LEU A 100 0.88 8.84 0.08
C LEU A 100 0.14 8.91 1.43
N PRO A 101 -1.19 8.72 1.50
CA PRO A 101 -1.85 8.61 2.80
C PRO A 101 -1.29 7.49 3.67
N LEU A 102 -0.88 6.36 3.08
CA LEU A 102 -0.21 5.30 3.83
C LEU A 102 1.22 5.69 4.20
N ASP A 103 1.99 6.31 3.30
CA ASP A 103 3.37 6.74 3.60
C ASP A 103 3.42 7.71 4.78
N ALA A 104 2.51 8.69 4.81
CA ALA A 104 2.43 9.69 5.86
C ALA A 104 1.86 9.17 7.19
N HIS A 105 1.25 7.98 7.21
CA HIS A 105 0.51 7.53 8.39
C HIS A 105 1.42 7.16 9.55
N ALA A 106 1.25 7.86 10.69
CA ALA A 106 2.14 7.76 11.85
C ALA A 106 2.19 6.37 12.52
N GLU A 107 1.16 5.53 12.34
CA GLU A 107 1.12 4.21 12.98
C GLU A 107 1.29 3.05 12.01
N ILE A 108 0.57 3.06 10.88
CA ILE A 108 0.56 1.94 9.93
C ILE A 108 1.33 2.25 8.64
N GLY A 109 1.89 3.45 8.53
CA GLY A 109 2.68 3.87 7.38
C GLY A 109 3.94 3.04 7.18
N ASN A 110 4.43 3.01 5.95
CA ASN A 110 5.63 2.26 5.58
C ASN A 110 6.83 2.67 6.44
N ALA A 111 7.09 3.98 6.60
CA ALA A 111 8.17 4.50 7.43
C ALA A 111 7.97 4.19 8.91
N ALA A 112 6.74 4.34 9.43
CA ALA A 112 6.41 4.06 10.83
C ALA A 112 6.58 2.57 11.17
N CYS A 113 6.13 1.68 10.28
CA CYS A 113 6.31 0.24 10.44
C CYS A 113 7.79 -0.15 10.40
N LEU A 114 8.57 0.44 9.52
CA LEU A 114 10.02 0.23 9.42
C LEU A 114 10.72 0.65 10.73
N ALA A 115 10.46 1.87 11.21
CA ALA A 115 11.04 2.39 12.44
C ALA A 115 10.72 1.50 13.65
N ARG A 116 9.46 1.08 13.77
CA ARG A 116 9.01 0.18 14.83
C ARG A 116 9.65 -1.20 14.75
N ALA A 117 9.83 -1.76 13.55
CA ALA A 117 10.44 -3.09 13.36
C ALA A 117 11.91 -3.16 13.81
N ILE A 118 12.59 -2.03 13.92
CA ILE A 118 13.98 -1.94 14.37
C ILE A 118 14.14 -1.21 15.72
N ASP A 119 13.03 -0.90 16.41
CA ASP A 119 13.01 -0.16 17.66
C ASP A 119 13.74 1.22 17.58
N ALA A 120 13.62 1.90 16.44
CA ALA A 120 14.18 3.23 16.24
C ALA A 120 13.15 4.32 16.64
N PRO A 121 13.36 5.07 17.73
CA PRO A 121 12.43 6.10 18.15
C PRO A 121 12.38 7.24 17.14
N GLN A 122 11.17 7.68 16.82
CA GLN A 122 10.95 8.83 15.96
C GLN A 122 11.37 10.11 16.69
N SER A 123 12.16 10.96 16.02
CA SER A 123 12.61 12.27 16.51
C SER A 123 12.15 13.44 15.66
N GLY A 124 11.57 13.19 14.48
CA GLY A 124 11.04 14.23 13.60
C GLY A 124 10.45 13.68 12.32
N THR A 125 10.10 14.60 11.44
CA THR A 125 9.58 14.32 10.10
C THR A 125 10.33 15.11 9.04
N PHE A 126 10.23 14.71 7.78
CA PHE A 126 10.83 15.41 6.64
C PHE A 126 10.10 15.07 5.34
N LEU A 127 10.53 15.63 4.23
CA LEU A 127 9.95 15.45 2.90
C LEU A 127 8.51 16.01 2.82
N PRO A 128 8.34 17.34 2.99
CA PRO A 128 7.02 17.94 2.93
C PRO A 128 6.42 17.85 1.53
N TYR A 129 5.15 17.45 1.47
CA TYR A 129 4.34 17.41 0.26
C TYR A 129 2.93 17.89 0.58
N GLU A 130 2.47 18.98 -0.06
CA GLU A 130 1.12 19.54 0.08
C GLU A 130 0.65 19.68 1.55
N GLY A 131 1.55 20.09 2.43
CA GLY A 131 1.25 20.30 3.87
C GLY A 131 1.37 19.08 4.76
N THR A 132 1.80 17.93 4.23
CA THR A 132 2.04 16.69 4.97
C THR A 132 3.49 16.22 4.79
N ASP A 133 4.16 15.86 5.88
CA ASP A 133 5.48 15.25 5.81
C ASP A 133 5.36 13.74 5.56
N LEU A 134 6.04 13.25 4.52
CA LEU A 134 5.96 11.86 4.08
C LEU A 134 7.04 10.96 4.70
N GLY A 135 8.11 11.56 5.23
CA GLY A 135 9.25 10.82 5.78
C GLY A 135 9.38 10.96 7.28
N LEU A 136 9.97 9.96 7.93
CA LEU A 136 10.29 9.98 9.36
C LEU A 136 11.79 10.13 9.59
N ILE A 137 12.15 10.93 10.57
CA ILE A 137 13.50 10.99 11.15
C ILE A 137 13.48 10.17 12.42
N CYS A 138 14.42 9.21 12.53
CA CYS A 138 14.53 8.35 13.69
C CYS A 138 15.93 8.43 14.28
N ASP A 139 16.03 8.36 15.59
CA ASP A 139 17.31 8.31 16.29
C ASP A 139 17.85 6.88 16.32
N TRP A 140 19.17 6.77 16.14
CA TRP A 140 19.87 5.49 16.23
C TRP A 140 21.15 5.66 17.04
N SER A 141 21.19 5.09 18.23
CA SER A 141 22.28 5.26 19.19
C SER A 141 23.48 4.34 18.96
N GLN A 142 23.39 3.41 18.02
CA GLN A 142 24.44 2.43 17.76
C GLN A 142 25.15 2.69 16.42
N ASN A 143 26.21 1.92 16.13
CA ASN A 143 26.94 2.08 14.88
C ASN A 143 26.19 1.52 13.66
N ARG A 144 26.66 1.90 12.46
CA ARG A 144 26.08 1.49 11.17
C ARG A 144 26.03 -0.03 11.00
N ALA A 145 27.04 -0.76 11.46
CA ALA A 145 27.08 -2.21 11.32
C ALA A 145 25.95 -2.89 12.10
N LYS A 146 25.65 -2.36 13.28
CA LYS A 146 24.51 -2.85 14.08
C LYS A 146 23.18 -2.50 13.44
N LEU A 147 23.01 -1.28 12.89
CA LEU A 147 21.81 -0.91 12.13
C LEU A 147 21.58 -1.88 10.96
N ASN A 148 22.61 -2.13 10.17
CA ASN A 148 22.53 -3.06 9.04
C ASN A 148 22.11 -4.47 9.50
N ALA A 149 22.73 -5.00 10.54
CA ALA A 149 22.38 -6.32 11.08
C ALA A 149 20.93 -6.37 11.60
N THR A 150 20.48 -5.31 12.26
CA THR A 150 19.10 -5.19 12.76
C THR A 150 18.09 -5.16 11.62
N LEU A 151 18.34 -4.36 10.58
CA LEU A 151 17.50 -4.30 9.38
C LEU A 151 17.47 -5.65 8.64
N GLN A 152 18.62 -6.31 8.47
CA GLN A 152 18.68 -7.64 7.86
C GLN A 152 17.89 -8.68 8.66
N SER A 153 17.96 -8.63 9.98
CA SER A 153 17.21 -9.53 10.86
C SER A 153 15.70 -9.27 10.76
N ALA A 154 15.29 -8.01 10.73
CA ALA A 154 13.89 -7.63 10.68
C ALA A 154 13.21 -7.97 9.35
N PHE A 155 13.93 -7.85 8.23
CA PHE A 155 13.33 -7.97 6.89
C PHE A 155 13.81 -9.19 6.09
N GLY A 156 14.71 -9.98 6.62
CA GLY A 156 15.21 -11.21 5.97
C GLY A 156 15.94 -10.97 4.64
N SER A 157 16.34 -9.72 4.34
CA SER A 157 16.96 -9.32 3.09
C SER A 157 18.35 -8.75 3.32
N LYS A 158 19.23 -8.91 2.31
CA LYS A 158 20.53 -8.24 2.33
C LYS A 158 20.33 -6.74 2.18
N ILE A 159 20.80 -5.97 3.16
CA ILE A 159 20.72 -4.51 3.17
C ILE A 159 22.07 -3.95 2.74
N ALA A 160 22.05 -2.98 1.83
CA ALA A 160 23.21 -2.17 1.46
C ALA A 160 23.09 -0.79 2.14
N CYS A 161 24.04 -0.44 2.98
CA CYS A 161 24.13 0.84 3.69
C CYS A 161 25.45 1.55 3.37
#